data_fe1143536b3c189247295dcdcfdbbb5e
#
_entry.id   fe1143536b3c189247295dcdcfdbbb5e
#
_cell.length_a   1.000
_cell.length_b   1.000
_cell.length_c   1.000
_cell.angle_alpha   90.00
_cell.angle_beta   90.00
_cell.angle_gamma   90.00
#
_symmetry.space_group_name_H-M   'P 1'
#
loop_
_entity.id
_entity.type
_entity.pdbx_description
1 polymer ?
#
loop_
_entity_poly.entity_id
_entity_poly.type
_entity_poly.pdbx_seq_one_letter_code
_entity_poly.pdbx_strand_id
1 'polypeptide(L)'
;MKARPSDTNDGSPDVLHINISDGGGGVGRAAYRLHTGLLRMGVRSRMWVDHKTSEDPTVWGPDSLLSRLYIRLRSRIDKWPAYLCRHSHWNYSSFNFLPNPRMHQIWKDIRPKLVHLHWFGDGMLPIQYFRHIHCPVVATLHGRWLFNGAQHLHSDQSSRFVEGFLPDNRDPMDGGWDVDRWVWQRKCDALDKVKWNIVTLSRWMERDARRSRILGGHPIVRIPNGVDTEVFHPLDPAEARNRLVLEQDKRYILFGANFAVQDRNKGFGDFVEAMRILERDSNAGVEVVVFGSNHPGGELPYKTPTHFLGFVKDEARMACVYSAADVFVLPSHQDNLPNTVMESLSCGTPCVAYDVGGVSDMIENHANGRLVPARDSAALAGEISAVLSLEPLDRESLREAARQTVMKEFTRELQCERMKTLYDGIKTAGS
;
A
#
# COMPACT_ATOMS: atom_id res chain seq x y z
N MET A 1 -30.87 15.56 -0.61
CA MET A 1 -30.83 15.34 -2.07
C MET A 1 -30.15 16.56 -2.70
N LYS A 2 -28.81 16.63 -2.63
CA LYS A 2 -28.02 17.68 -3.31
C LYS A 2 -26.77 17.02 -3.86
N ALA A 3 -26.43 17.33 -5.10
CA ALA A 3 -25.39 16.81 -5.96
C ALA A 3 -25.65 15.39 -6.48
N ARG A 4 -26.57 15.26 -7.42
CA ARG A 4 -26.55 14.17 -8.41
C ARG A 4 -25.27 14.30 -9.25
N PRO A 5 -24.63 13.18 -9.66
CA PRO A 5 -23.56 13.22 -10.66
C PRO A 5 -23.98 13.78 -12.04
N SER A 6 -25.25 14.16 -12.19
CA SER A 6 -25.86 14.58 -13.45
C SER A 6 -25.67 16.05 -13.82
N ASP A 7 -25.05 16.89 -12.98
CA ASP A 7 -25.03 18.35 -13.22
C ASP A 7 -23.72 18.88 -13.82
N THR A 8 -22.76 18.02 -14.17
CA THR A 8 -21.66 18.41 -15.03
C THR A 8 -21.90 17.83 -16.44
N ASN A 9 -22.00 18.70 -17.42
CA ASN A 9 -22.11 18.43 -18.87
C ASN A 9 -20.84 17.74 -19.43
N ASP A 10 -20.18 16.94 -18.63
CA ASP A 10 -18.91 16.29 -18.85
C ASP A 10 -19.18 14.79 -19.01
N GLY A 11 -19.29 14.33 -20.25
CA GLY A 11 -19.68 12.97 -20.66
C GLY A 11 -19.07 11.85 -19.81
N SER A 12 -19.44 10.59 -20.04
CA SER A 12 -18.95 9.41 -19.30
C SER A 12 -17.45 9.47 -19.07
N PRO A 13 -16.94 9.21 -17.86
CA PRO A 13 -15.50 9.23 -17.59
C PRO A 13 -14.78 8.14 -18.39
N ASP A 14 -13.56 8.43 -18.81
CA ASP A 14 -12.70 7.45 -19.49
C ASP A 14 -12.29 6.33 -18.55
N VAL A 15 -12.10 6.67 -17.25
CA VAL A 15 -11.82 5.72 -16.18
C VAL A 15 -12.51 6.12 -14.88
N LEU A 16 -13.13 5.14 -14.20
CA LEU A 16 -13.65 5.25 -12.85
C LEU A 16 -12.79 4.41 -11.90
N HIS A 17 -12.01 5.06 -11.05
CA HIS A 17 -11.28 4.40 -9.98
C HIS A 17 -12.22 4.08 -8.81
N ILE A 18 -12.12 2.87 -8.27
CA ILE A 18 -12.85 2.46 -7.05
C ILE A 18 -11.83 2.09 -5.99
N ASN A 19 -11.87 2.80 -4.88
CA ASN A 19 -11.04 2.56 -3.73
C ASN A 19 -11.78 2.92 -2.43
N ILE A 20 -11.41 2.31 -1.30
CA ILE A 20 -12.08 2.58 -0.03
C ILE A 20 -11.86 4.03 0.46
N SER A 21 -10.72 4.64 0.15
CA SER A 21 -10.37 6.00 0.55
C SER A 21 -9.47 6.66 -0.49
N ASP A 22 -9.50 7.99 -0.57
CA ASP A 22 -8.61 8.80 -1.39
C ASP A 22 -7.33 9.26 -0.67
N GLY A 23 -7.18 8.99 0.65
CA GLY A 23 -6.01 9.46 1.41
C GLY A 23 -5.67 8.64 2.64
N GLY A 24 -6.54 7.75 3.09
CA GLY A 24 -6.33 6.92 4.28
C GLY A 24 -5.40 5.73 4.01
N GLY A 25 -4.13 5.85 4.36
CA GLY A 25 -3.16 4.76 4.20
C GLY A 25 -2.47 4.69 2.83
N GLY A 26 -1.57 3.72 2.66
CA GLY A 26 -0.71 3.61 1.47
C GLY A 26 -1.48 3.42 0.17
N VAL A 27 -2.50 2.55 0.18
CA VAL A 27 -3.32 2.25 -1.01
C VAL A 27 -4.15 3.47 -1.43
N GLY A 28 -4.75 4.19 -0.46
CA GLY A 28 -5.53 5.39 -0.74
C GLY A 28 -4.69 6.46 -1.43
N ARG A 29 -3.52 6.75 -0.89
CA ARG A 29 -2.58 7.72 -1.48
C ARG A 29 -2.09 7.28 -2.86
N ALA A 30 -1.73 6.01 -3.04
CA ALA A 30 -1.27 5.51 -4.34
C ALA A 30 -2.36 5.61 -5.42
N ALA A 31 -3.59 5.22 -5.12
CA ALA A 31 -4.72 5.32 -6.04
C ALA A 31 -5.06 6.79 -6.37
N TYR A 32 -4.99 7.69 -5.38
CA TYR A 32 -5.23 9.11 -5.59
C TYR A 32 -4.11 9.79 -6.39
N ARG A 33 -2.83 9.45 -6.15
CA ARG A 33 -1.69 9.92 -6.97
C ARG A 33 -1.83 9.51 -8.44
N LEU A 34 -2.24 8.26 -8.70
CA LEU A 34 -2.52 7.80 -10.07
C LEU A 34 -3.70 8.58 -10.69
N HIS A 35 -4.80 8.73 -9.95
CA HIS A 35 -5.98 9.46 -10.40
C HIS A 35 -5.63 10.90 -10.80
N THR A 36 -4.96 11.65 -9.93
CA THR A 36 -4.57 13.05 -10.19
C THR A 36 -3.50 13.16 -11.29
N GLY A 37 -2.58 12.21 -11.38
CA GLY A 37 -1.61 12.16 -12.48
C GLY A 37 -2.26 11.94 -13.84
N LEU A 38 -3.25 11.06 -13.94
CA LEU A 38 -4.02 10.82 -15.16
C LEU A 38 -4.84 12.06 -15.56
N LEU A 39 -5.41 12.80 -14.59
CA LEU A 39 -6.09 14.07 -14.87
C LEU A 39 -5.13 15.09 -15.49
N ARG A 40 -3.91 15.22 -14.97
CA ARG A 40 -2.86 16.09 -15.55
C ARG A 40 -2.50 15.71 -16.99
N MET A 41 -2.63 14.42 -17.35
CA MET A 41 -2.42 13.91 -18.71
C MET A 41 -3.67 14.03 -19.61
N GLY A 42 -4.70 14.72 -19.16
CA GLY A 42 -5.95 14.93 -19.93
C GLY A 42 -6.90 13.73 -19.98
N VAL A 43 -6.68 12.68 -19.19
CA VAL A 43 -7.61 11.56 -19.06
C VAL A 43 -8.77 12.01 -18.18
N ARG A 44 -10.02 11.80 -18.65
CA ARG A 44 -11.22 12.09 -17.85
C ARG A 44 -11.38 11.03 -16.76
N SER A 45 -10.64 11.21 -15.67
CA SER A 45 -10.61 10.32 -14.53
C SER A 45 -11.61 10.77 -13.46
N ARG A 46 -12.30 9.82 -12.84
CA ARG A 46 -13.13 10.01 -11.65
C ARG A 46 -12.77 8.94 -10.63
N MET A 47 -12.96 9.27 -9.35
CA MET A 47 -12.67 8.33 -8.26
C MET A 47 -13.89 8.21 -7.34
N TRP A 48 -14.28 6.98 -7.00
CA TRP A 48 -15.33 6.68 -6.04
C TRP A 48 -14.73 6.09 -4.77
N VAL A 49 -15.07 6.67 -3.61
CA VAL A 49 -14.57 6.22 -2.31
C VAL A 49 -15.68 6.14 -1.26
N ASP A 50 -15.49 5.27 -0.26
CA ASP A 50 -16.33 5.24 0.94
C ASP A 50 -15.91 6.31 1.96
N HIS A 51 -14.60 6.62 2.01
CA HIS A 51 -14.01 7.60 2.93
C HIS A 51 -13.29 8.68 2.14
N LYS A 52 -14.02 9.74 1.79
CA LYS A 52 -13.44 10.92 1.15
C LYS A 52 -12.74 11.78 2.18
N THR A 53 -11.46 12.09 1.93
CA THR A 53 -10.61 12.95 2.76
C THR A 53 -10.18 14.23 2.04
N SER A 54 -10.11 14.22 0.71
CA SER A 54 -9.79 15.39 -0.11
C SER A 54 -11.01 16.26 -0.37
N GLU A 55 -10.75 17.52 -0.76
CA GLU A 55 -11.77 18.43 -1.29
C GLU A 55 -11.90 18.35 -2.81
N ASP A 56 -11.17 17.46 -3.45
CA ASP A 56 -11.14 17.27 -4.90
C ASP A 56 -12.55 16.98 -5.46
N PRO A 57 -13.09 17.81 -6.37
CA PRO A 57 -14.42 17.60 -6.95
C PRO A 57 -14.49 16.40 -7.87
N THR A 58 -13.35 15.88 -8.34
CA THR A 58 -13.29 14.68 -9.19
C THR A 58 -13.36 13.39 -8.37
N VAL A 59 -13.26 13.47 -7.05
CA VAL A 59 -13.47 12.36 -6.11
C VAL A 59 -14.88 12.41 -5.55
N TRP A 60 -15.61 11.31 -5.68
CA TRP A 60 -16.95 11.15 -5.16
C TRP A 60 -16.95 10.25 -3.92
N GLY A 61 -17.74 10.63 -2.93
CA GLY A 61 -17.85 9.92 -1.66
C GLY A 61 -19.25 10.03 -1.06
N PRO A 62 -19.43 9.68 0.22
CA PRO A 62 -20.71 9.80 0.90
C PRO A 62 -21.11 11.27 1.07
N ASP A 63 -22.31 11.59 0.61
CA ASP A 63 -22.90 12.94 0.55
C ASP A 63 -23.75 13.32 1.78
N SER A 64 -24.07 12.35 2.65
CA SER A 64 -24.96 12.55 3.79
C SER A 64 -24.50 11.80 5.03
N LEU A 65 -24.99 12.22 6.22
CA LEU A 65 -24.74 11.51 7.46
C LEU A 65 -25.28 10.09 7.44
N LEU A 66 -26.45 9.87 6.84
CA LEU A 66 -27.05 8.54 6.68
C LEU A 66 -26.14 7.62 5.86
N SER A 67 -25.53 8.16 4.81
CA SER A 67 -24.58 7.45 3.98
C SER A 67 -23.34 7.01 4.76
N ARG A 68 -22.78 7.90 5.57
CA ARG A 68 -21.61 7.62 6.42
C ARG A 68 -21.96 6.59 7.51
N LEU A 69 -23.15 6.68 8.08
CA LEU A 69 -23.63 5.69 9.07
C LEU A 69 -23.80 4.31 8.41
N TYR A 70 -24.41 4.27 7.22
CA TYR A 70 -24.58 3.04 6.46
C TYR A 70 -23.23 2.37 6.15
N ILE A 71 -22.24 3.14 5.70
CA ILE A 71 -20.89 2.63 5.42
C ILE A 71 -20.26 2.02 6.70
N ARG A 72 -20.36 2.73 7.84
CA ARG A 72 -19.86 2.22 9.12
C ARG A 72 -20.53 0.94 9.56
N LEU A 73 -21.86 0.87 9.43
CA LEU A 73 -22.63 -0.33 9.80
C LEU A 73 -22.28 -1.49 8.88
N ARG A 74 -22.25 -1.26 7.57
CA ARG A 74 -21.90 -2.26 6.56
C ARG A 74 -20.51 -2.85 6.81
N SER A 75 -19.49 -2.01 7.04
CA SER A 75 -18.13 -2.46 7.32
C SER A 75 -18.05 -3.32 8.59
N ARG A 76 -18.83 -3.01 9.63
CA ARG A 76 -18.90 -3.82 10.85
C ARG A 76 -19.58 -5.18 10.59
N ILE A 77 -20.70 -5.17 9.89
CA ILE A 77 -21.45 -6.41 9.57
C ILE A 77 -20.63 -7.28 8.60
N ASP A 78 -19.89 -6.68 7.65
CA ASP A 78 -19.04 -7.43 6.72
C ASP A 78 -17.98 -8.27 7.46
N LYS A 79 -17.54 -7.83 8.63
CA LYS A 79 -16.57 -8.55 9.47
C LYS A 79 -17.20 -9.64 10.37
N TRP A 80 -18.54 -9.72 10.42
CA TRP A 80 -19.22 -10.66 11.30
C TRP A 80 -18.89 -12.14 11.06
N PRO A 81 -18.71 -12.64 9.81
CA PRO A 81 -18.31 -14.03 9.60
C PRO A 81 -16.99 -14.42 10.29
N ALA A 82 -16.14 -13.46 10.58
CA ALA A 82 -14.91 -13.65 11.34
C ALA A 82 -15.13 -14.28 12.72
N TYR A 83 -16.22 -13.93 13.38
CA TYR A 83 -16.54 -14.45 14.71
C TYR A 83 -16.99 -15.92 14.71
N LEU A 84 -17.30 -16.49 13.54
CA LEU A 84 -17.73 -17.89 13.37
C LEU A 84 -16.55 -18.82 13.10
N CYS A 85 -15.34 -18.30 13.04
CA CYS A 85 -14.12 -19.05 12.78
C CYS A 85 -13.05 -18.74 13.82
N ARG A 86 -12.13 -19.68 13.99
CA ARG A 86 -10.91 -19.49 14.76
C ARG A 86 -9.75 -19.59 13.80
N HIS A 87 -9.00 -18.50 13.66
CA HIS A 87 -7.78 -18.48 12.87
C HIS A 87 -6.55 -18.32 13.76
N SER A 88 -5.50 -19.05 13.45
CA SER A 88 -4.20 -18.96 14.11
C SER A 88 -3.50 -17.63 13.86
N HIS A 89 -3.75 -17.02 12.70
CA HIS A 89 -3.09 -15.80 12.21
C HIS A 89 -4.10 -14.81 11.65
N TRP A 90 -5.02 -14.32 12.50
CA TRP A 90 -6.03 -13.37 12.04
C TRP A 90 -5.45 -11.96 11.87
N ASN A 91 -5.23 -11.58 10.62
CA ASN A 91 -4.89 -10.23 10.22
C ASN A 91 -6.07 -9.59 9.47
N TYR A 92 -5.85 -8.59 8.68
CA TYR A 92 -6.86 -7.88 7.92
C TYR A 92 -7.69 -8.81 7.01
N SER A 93 -9.05 -8.78 7.12
CA SER A 93 -9.95 -9.59 6.30
C SER A 93 -11.15 -8.82 5.80
N SER A 94 -11.68 -9.20 4.64
CA SER A 94 -12.89 -8.65 4.03
C SER A 94 -13.69 -9.75 3.35
N PHE A 95 -14.98 -9.76 3.59
CA PHE A 95 -15.89 -10.81 3.10
C PHE A 95 -16.72 -10.35 1.91
N ASN A 96 -17.01 -9.08 1.79
CA ASN A 96 -17.71 -8.42 0.67
C ASN A 96 -18.96 -9.16 0.22
N PHE A 97 -19.84 -9.53 1.18
CA PHE A 97 -21.04 -10.31 0.91
C PHE A 97 -22.34 -9.48 0.96
N LEU A 98 -22.31 -8.34 1.67
CA LEU A 98 -23.49 -7.50 1.84
C LEU A 98 -23.81 -6.73 0.57
N PRO A 99 -25.09 -6.61 0.18
CA PRO A 99 -25.50 -5.76 -0.93
C PRO A 99 -25.10 -4.31 -0.70
N ASN A 100 -24.67 -3.63 -1.77
CA ASN A 100 -24.43 -2.19 -1.75
C ASN A 100 -25.31 -1.51 -2.81
N PRO A 101 -26.49 -1.00 -2.46
CA PRO A 101 -27.42 -0.37 -3.41
C PRO A 101 -26.82 0.81 -4.18
N ARG A 102 -25.87 1.54 -3.56
CA ARG A 102 -25.19 2.67 -4.18
C ARG A 102 -24.33 2.25 -5.35
N MET A 103 -23.66 1.11 -5.27
CA MET A 103 -22.83 0.59 -6.38
C MET A 103 -23.70 0.29 -7.61
N HIS A 104 -24.89 -0.25 -7.42
CA HIS A 104 -25.83 -0.48 -8.54
C HIS A 104 -26.22 0.82 -9.22
N GLN A 105 -26.47 1.88 -8.45
CA GLN A 105 -26.82 3.19 -8.99
C GLN A 105 -25.63 3.83 -9.72
N ILE A 106 -24.40 3.68 -9.21
CA ILE A 106 -23.18 4.18 -9.86
C ILE A 106 -23.02 3.61 -11.27
N TRP A 107 -23.17 2.28 -11.43
CA TRP A 107 -23.06 1.66 -12.75
C TRP A 107 -24.10 2.19 -13.73
N LYS A 108 -25.33 2.40 -13.25
CA LYS A 108 -26.44 2.87 -14.07
C LYS A 108 -26.29 4.33 -14.50
N ASP A 109 -25.83 5.19 -13.57
CA ASP A 109 -25.82 6.65 -13.76
C ASP A 109 -24.53 7.15 -14.42
N ILE A 110 -23.37 6.56 -14.08
CA ILE A 110 -22.06 7.06 -14.51
C ILE A 110 -21.62 6.47 -15.86
N ARG A 111 -21.90 5.18 -16.11
CA ARG A 111 -21.50 4.47 -17.33
C ARG A 111 -20.04 4.71 -17.74
N PRO A 112 -19.06 4.40 -16.89
CA PRO A 112 -17.66 4.63 -17.21
C PRO A 112 -17.23 3.78 -18.40
N LYS A 113 -16.26 4.26 -19.19
CA LYS A 113 -15.68 3.49 -20.30
C LYS A 113 -14.78 2.36 -19.81
N LEU A 114 -14.21 2.52 -18.62
CA LEU A 114 -13.35 1.55 -17.94
C LEU A 114 -13.50 1.71 -16.44
N VAL A 115 -13.49 0.61 -15.71
CA VAL A 115 -13.40 0.60 -14.24
C VAL A 115 -12.02 0.14 -13.81
N HIS A 116 -11.41 0.89 -12.90
CA HIS A 116 -10.15 0.51 -12.26
C HIS A 116 -10.36 0.27 -10.76
N LEU A 117 -10.22 -0.97 -10.35
CA LEU A 117 -10.37 -1.40 -8.97
C LEU A 117 -9.02 -1.38 -8.26
N HIS A 118 -8.96 -0.73 -7.09
CA HIS A 118 -7.79 -0.74 -6.21
C HIS A 118 -8.09 -1.58 -4.98
N TRP A 119 -8.42 -0.92 -3.85
CA TRP A 119 -8.86 -1.61 -2.66
C TRP A 119 -10.33 -1.30 -2.38
N PHE A 120 -11.17 -2.31 -2.43
CA PHE A 120 -12.62 -2.21 -2.30
C PHE A 120 -13.20 -3.17 -1.25
N GLY A 121 -12.40 -3.47 -0.20
CA GLY A 121 -12.79 -4.29 0.94
C GLY A 121 -13.85 -3.67 1.83
N ASP A 122 -14.00 -4.21 3.05
CA ASP A 122 -14.93 -3.75 4.08
C ASP A 122 -16.39 -3.66 3.57
N GLY A 123 -16.76 -4.59 2.67
CA GLY A 123 -18.08 -4.65 2.06
C GLY A 123 -18.37 -3.57 1.00
N MET A 124 -17.38 -2.75 0.60
CA MET A 124 -17.58 -1.66 -0.36
C MET A 124 -18.14 -2.14 -1.69
N LEU A 125 -17.53 -3.13 -2.30
CA LEU A 125 -17.98 -3.76 -3.54
C LEU A 125 -18.24 -5.24 -3.32
N PRO A 126 -19.51 -5.64 -3.20
CA PRO A 126 -19.86 -7.05 -3.03
C PRO A 126 -19.38 -7.91 -4.20
N ILE A 127 -18.82 -9.09 -3.91
CA ILE A 127 -18.22 -9.98 -4.92
C ILE A 127 -19.23 -10.30 -6.04
N GLN A 128 -20.49 -10.54 -5.70
CA GLN A 128 -21.55 -10.85 -6.69
C GLN A 128 -21.84 -9.69 -7.65
N TYR A 129 -21.40 -8.46 -7.35
CA TYR A 129 -21.65 -7.31 -8.24
C TYR A 129 -20.67 -7.23 -9.41
N PHE A 130 -19.57 -7.98 -9.40
CA PHE A 130 -18.63 -8.01 -10.55
C PHE A 130 -19.34 -8.38 -11.85
N ARG A 131 -20.30 -9.30 -11.82
CA ARG A 131 -21.10 -9.70 -12.98
C ARG A 131 -21.94 -8.58 -13.61
N HIS A 132 -22.13 -7.46 -12.90
CA HIS A 132 -22.90 -6.30 -13.37
C HIS A 132 -22.01 -5.19 -13.94
N ILE A 133 -20.69 -5.41 -14.00
CA ILE A 133 -19.77 -4.48 -14.64
C ILE A 133 -19.74 -4.79 -16.13
N HIS A 134 -20.29 -3.86 -16.95
CA HIS A 134 -20.46 -4.04 -18.39
C HIS A 134 -19.40 -3.33 -19.24
N CYS A 135 -18.33 -2.85 -18.62
CA CYS A 135 -17.18 -2.24 -19.28
C CYS A 135 -15.90 -3.01 -18.90
N PRO A 136 -14.79 -2.80 -19.61
CA PRO A 136 -13.51 -3.38 -19.24
C PRO A 136 -13.11 -3.07 -17.80
N VAL A 137 -12.52 -4.04 -17.12
CA VAL A 137 -12.05 -3.93 -15.74
C VAL A 137 -10.55 -4.06 -15.67
N VAL A 138 -9.92 -3.11 -15.02
CA VAL A 138 -8.53 -3.20 -14.55
C VAL A 138 -8.55 -3.37 -13.03
N ALA A 139 -7.73 -4.24 -12.48
CA ALA A 139 -7.56 -4.38 -11.04
C ALA A 139 -6.08 -4.29 -10.67
N THR A 140 -5.71 -3.26 -9.89
CA THR A 140 -4.38 -3.17 -9.29
C THR A 140 -4.34 -3.95 -7.98
N LEU A 141 -3.44 -4.93 -7.92
CA LEU A 141 -3.25 -5.77 -6.75
C LEU A 141 -2.34 -5.08 -5.73
N HIS A 142 -2.94 -4.40 -4.76
CA HIS A 142 -2.21 -3.86 -3.60
C HIS A 142 -1.89 -4.94 -2.56
N GLY A 143 -2.58 -6.08 -2.62
CA GLY A 143 -2.40 -7.27 -1.80
C GLY A 143 -3.00 -8.49 -2.46
N ARG A 144 -2.94 -9.63 -1.79
CA ARG A 144 -3.38 -10.94 -2.33
C ARG A 144 -4.90 -11.16 -2.29
N TRP A 145 -5.67 -10.27 -1.69
CA TRP A 145 -7.08 -10.52 -1.40
C TRP A 145 -7.90 -10.98 -2.62
N LEU A 146 -7.67 -10.40 -3.82
CA LEU A 146 -8.48 -10.70 -5.00
C LEU A 146 -8.42 -12.19 -5.41
N PHE A 147 -7.28 -12.84 -5.20
CA PHE A 147 -7.08 -14.25 -5.54
C PHE A 147 -6.91 -15.18 -4.32
N ASN A 148 -6.94 -14.63 -3.12
CA ASN A 148 -6.89 -15.34 -1.85
C ASN A 148 -8.30 -15.59 -1.27
N GLY A 149 -8.39 -16.10 -0.02
CA GLY A 149 -9.63 -16.17 0.75
C GLY A 149 -10.12 -14.80 1.23
N ALA A 150 -10.57 -14.71 2.47
CA ALA A 150 -11.00 -13.47 3.10
C ALA A 150 -9.82 -12.59 3.53
N GLN A 151 -8.65 -13.17 3.76
CA GLN A 151 -7.47 -12.51 4.30
C GLN A 151 -6.69 -11.75 3.23
N HIS A 152 -6.11 -10.60 3.62
CA HIS A 152 -5.26 -9.76 2.77
C HIS A 152 -3.81 -10.20 2.74
N LEU A 153 -3.28 -10.51 3.91
CA LEU A 153 -1.97 -11.04 4.13
C LEU A 153 -2.11 -12.53 4.43
N HIS A 154 -1.28 -13.34 3.85
CA HIS A 154 -1.24 -14.77 4.08
C HIS A 154 0.22 -15.17 4.24
N SER A 155 0.49 -16.24 5.00
CA SER A 155 1.83 -16.81 5.07
C SER A 155 2.37 -17.08 3.66
N ASP A 156 3.62 -16.72 3.38
CA ASP A 156 4.26 -17.02 2.10
C ASP A 156 4.42 -18.53 1.85
N GLN A 157 4.26 -19.34 2.89
CA GLN A 157 4.28 -20.81 2.81
C GLN A 157 2.94 -21.41 2.37
N SER A 158 1.85 -20.61 2.36
CA SER A 158 0.55 -21.15 1.95
C SER A 158 0.44 -21.29 0.44
N SER A 159 0.08 -22.47 -0.02
CA SER A 159 -0.19 -22.79 -1.43
C SER A 159 -1.69 -22.73 -1.78
N ARG A 160 -2.58 -22.45 -0.82
CA ARG A 160 -4.05 -22.51 -1.04
C ARG A 160 -4.54 -21.65 -2.21
N PHE A 161 -3.94 -20.50 -2.48
CA PHE A 161 -4.32 -19.67 -3.62
C PHE A 161 -3.92 -20.29 -4.98
N VAL A 162 -2.96 -21.24 -4.99
CA VAL A 162 -2.50 -22.00 -6.17
C VAL A 162 -3.34 -23.25 -6.37
N GLU A 163 -3.45 -24.07 -5.33
CA GLU A 163 -4.14 -25.36 -5.36
C GLU A 163 -5.67 -25.22 -5.30
N GLY A 164 -6.15 -24.12 -4.76
CA GLY A 164 -7.51 -23.86 -4.36
C GLY A 164 -7.70 -24.06 -2.85
N PHE A 165 -8.75 -23.47 -2.34
CA PHE A 165 -9.11 -23.58 -0.92
C PHE A 165 -9.88 -24.88 -0.68
N LEU A 166 -9.14 -25.97 -0.47
CA LEU A 166 -9.68 -27.31 -0.25
C LEU A 166 -9.79 -27.60 1.26
N PRO A 167 -10.61 -28.59 1.67
CA PRO A 167 -10.73 -28.96 3.09
C PRO A 167 -9.43 -29.52 3.67
N ASP A 168 -8.67 -30.25 2.88
CA ASP A 168 -7.45 -30.98 3.24
C ASP A 168 -6.19 -30.10 3.26
N ASN A 169 -6.22 -28.88 2.66
CA ASN A 169 -5.12 -27.93 2.70
C ASN A 169 -5.38 -26.74 3.63
N ARG A 170 -6.36 -26.86 4.53
CA ARG A 170 -6.62 -25.88 5.59
C ARG A 170 -5.54 -25.97 6.67
N ASP A 171 -5.14 -24.82 7.25
CA ASP A 171 -4.24 -24.81 8.39
C ASP A 171 -4.86 -25.65 9.55
N PRO A 172 -4.15 -26.65 10.08
CA PRO A 172 -4.67 -27.49 11.17
C PRO A 172 -5.00 -26.70 12.45
N MET A 173 -4.42 -25.54 12.65
CA MET A 173 -4.70 -24.65 13.77
C MET A 173 -5.99 -23.84 13.61
N ASP A 174 -6.51 -23.76 12.38
CA ASP A 174 -7.78 -23.08 12.09
C ASP A 174 -8.97 -23.97 12.46
N GLY A 175 -9.96 -23.40 13.16
CA GLY A 175 -11.18 -24.09 13.59
C GLY A 175 -12.46 -23.40 13.13
N GLY A 176 -13.60 -24.08 13.30
CA GLY A 176 -14.91 -23.54 12.93
C GLY A 176 -15.13 -23.49 11.42
N TRP A 177 -15.94 -22.54 10.96
CA TRP A 177 -16.27 -22.40 9.54
C TRP A 177 -15.05 -21.96 8.71
N ASP A 178 -14.80 -22.59 7.55
CA ASP A 178 -13.76 -22.18 6.61
C ASP A 178 -14.25 -20.99 5.76
N VAL A 179 -14.17 -19.79 6.34
CA VAL A 179 -14.62 -18.55 5.68
C VAL A 179 -13.73 -18.15 4.53
N ASP A 180 -12.45 -18.52 4.54
CA ASP A 180 -11.52 -18.30 3.44
C ASP A 180 -11.95 -19.07 2.20
N ARG A 181 -12.31 -20.35 2.37
CA ARG A 181 -12.86 -21.17 1.30
C ARG A 181 -14.19 -20.60 0.78
N TRP A 182 -15.09 -20.18 1.67
CA TRP A 182 -16.36 -19.59 1.26
C TRP A 182 -16.19 -18.32 0.43
N VAL A 183 -15.31 -17.40 0.86
CA VAL A 183 -15.02 -16.18 0.11
C VAL A 183 -14.35 -16.49 -1.22
N TRP A 184 -13.38 -17.41 -1.21
CA TRP A 184 -12.66 -17.82 -2.43
C TRP A 184 -13.57 -18.45 -3.47
N GLN A 185 -14.50 -19.33 -3.09
CA GLN A 185 -15.48 -19.94 -3.99
C GLN A 185 -16.36 -18.87 -4.64
N ARG A 186 -16.85 -17.90 -3.86
CA ARG A 186 -17.64 -16.77 -4.39
C ARG A 186 -16.85 -15.93 -5.39
N LYS A 187 -15.55 -15.77 -5.18
CA LYS A 187 -14.67 -15.10 -6.15
C LYS A 187 -14.53 -15.91 -7.42
N CYS A 188 -14.30 -17.23 -7.34
CA CYS A 188 -14.26 -18.09 -8.52
C CYS A 188 -15.52 -17.91 -9.37
N ASP A 189 -16.71 -17.98 -8.76
CA ASP A 189 -18.00 -17.87 -9.47
C ASP A 189 -18.24 -16.49 -10.10
N ALA A 190 -17.69 -15.45 -9.52
CA ALA A 190 -17.92 -14.07 -9.95
C ALA A 190 -16.85 -13.56 -10.93
N LEU A 191 -15.59 -13.96 -10.78
CA LEU A 191 -14.49 -13.47 -11.62
C LEU A 191 -14.50 -14.10 -13.01
N ASP A 192 -14.91 -15.36 -13.15
CA ASP A 192 -15.00 -16.04 -14.47
C ASP A 192 -15.93 -15.32 -15.47
N LYS A 193 -16.81 -14.45 -15.00
CA LYS A 193 -17.80 -13.73 -15.82
C LYS A 193 -17.33 -12.36 -16.28
N VAL A 194 -16.14 -11.94 -15.93
CA VAL A 194 -15.60 -10.61 -16.22
C VAL A 194 -14.24 -10.74 -16.92
N LYS A 195 -14.03 -9.95 -17.97
CA LYS A 195 -12.71 -9.83 -18.60
C LYS A 195 -11.83 -8.93 -17.75
N TRP A 196 -10.94 -9.54 -16.97
CA TRP A 196 -10.02 -8.85 -16.10
C TRP A 196 -8.72 -8.50 -16.82
N ASN A 197 -8.18 -7.32 -16.52
CA ASN A 197 -6.81 -6.93 -16.81
C ASN A 197 -6.14 -6.65 -15.45
N ILE A 198 -5.21 -7.48 -15.08
CA ILE A 198 -4.60 -7.44 -13.75
C ILE A 198 -3.31 -6.63 -13.81
N VAL A 199 -3.20 -5.66 -12.89
CA VAL A 199 -1.98 -4.90 -12.67
C VAL A 199 -1.37 -5.34 -11.35
N THR A 200 -0.11 -5.76 -11.39
CA THR A 200 0.69 -6.08 -10.21
C THR A 200 1.73 -5.00 -9.98
N LEU A 201 2.04 -4.74 -8.72
CA LEU A 201 2.96 -3.65 -8.36
C LEU A 201 4.42 -4.13 -8.32
N SER A 202 4.63 -5.41 -8.03
CA SER A 202 5.96 -6.02 -7.84
C SER A 202 6.08 -7.34 -8.57
N ARG A 203 7.33 -7.81 -8.78
CA ARG A 203 7.64 -9.14 -9.32
C ARG A 203 7.10 -10.24 -8.41
N TRP A 204 7.15 -10.03 -7.09
CA TRP A 204 6.59 -10.95 -6.11
C TRP A 204 5.08 -11.13 -6.31
N MET A 205 4.32 -10.04 -6.42
CA MET A 205 2.88 -10.09 -6.65
C MET A 205 2.54 -10.65 -8.04
N GLU A 206 3.34 -10.34 -9.06
CA GLU A 206 3.17 -10.88 -10.42
C GLU A 206 3.32 -12.40 -10.42
N ARG A 207 4.38 -12.92 -9.80
CA ARG A 207 4.61 -14.36 -9.67
C ARG A 207 3.43 -15.06 -8.99
N ASP A 208 2.93 -14.50 -7.90
CA ASP A 208 1.83 -15.09 -7.15
C ASP A 208 0.49 -15.01 -7.91
N ALA A 209 0.20 -13.88 -8.55
CA ALA A 209 -1.00 -13.72 -9.38
C ALA A 209 -1.01 -14.70 -10.56
N ARG A 210 0.13 -14.90 -11.25
CA ARG A 210 0.26 -15.87 -12.35
C ARG A 210 0.07 -17.31 -11.90
N ARG A 211 0.50 -17.64 -10.67
CA ARG A 211 0.34 -18.97 -10.08
C ARG A 211 -1.06 -19.20 -9.53
N SER A 212 -1.82 -18.13 -9.27
CA SER A 212 -3.11 -18.27 -8.62
C SER A 212 -4.13 -18.94 -9.54
N ARG A 213 -4.93 -19.83 -8.95
CA ARG A 213 -5.98 -20.55 -9.67
C ARG A 213 -7.05 -19.62 -10.25
N ILE A 214 -7.29 -18.46 -9.60
CA ILE A 214 -8.31 -17.50 -10.06
C ILE A 214 -7.77 -16.60 -11.16
N LEU A 215 -6.56 -16.05 -11.02
CA LEU A 215 -6.06 -15.00 -11.91
C LEU A 215 -5.09 -15.47 -12.97
N GLY A 216 -4.52 -16.68 -12.85
CA GLY A 216 -3.46 -17.17 -13.76
C GLY A 216 -3.84 -17.23 -15.23
N GLY A 217 -5.14 -17.31 -15.57
CA GLY A 217 -5.64 -17.30 -16.95
C GLY A 217 -5.94 -15.90 -17.52
N HIS A 218 -5.79 -14.83 -16.73
CA HIS A 218 -6.07 -13.47 -17.17
C HIS A 218 -4.81 -12.72 -17.63
N PRO A 219 -4.94 -11.66 -18.46
CA PRO A 219 -3.84 -10.76 -18.77
C PRO A 219 -3.28 -10.12 -17.48
N ILE A 220 -1.98 -10.30 -17.24
CA ILE A 220 -1.28 -9.74 -16.08
C ILE A 220 -0.09 -8.91 -16.56
N VAL A 221 -0.04 -7.66 -16.14
CA VAL A 221 1.05 -6.72 -16.42
C VAL A 221 1.57 -6.11 -15.12
N ARG A 222 2.88 -5.89 -15.04
CA ARG A 222 3.48 -5.21 -13.90
C ARG A 222 3.62 -3.71 -14.19
N ILE A 223 2.96 -2.90 -13.34
CA ILE A 223 3.06 -1.44 -13.34
C ILE A 223 3.20 -1.01 -11.88
N PRO A 224 4.41 -0.68 -11.42
CA PRO A 224 4.65 -0.22 -10.06
C PRO A 224 3.88 1.06 -9.72
N ASN A 225 3.65 1.29 -8.42
CA ASN A 225 3.22 2.61 -7.96
C ASN A 225 4.27 3.66 -8.28
N GLY A 226 3.81 4.90 -8.46
CA GLY A 226 4.68 6.07 -8.62
C GLY A 226 4.58 7.01 -7.43
N VAL A 227 5.68 7.69 -7.14
CA VAL A 227 5.76 8.77 -6.17
C VAL A 227 5.81 10.12 -6.89
N ASP A 228 5.24 11.16 -6.27
CA ASP A 228 5.34 12.55 -6.74
C ASP A 228 6.73 13.08 -6.43
N THR A 229 7.62 13.07 -7.44
CA THR A 229 9.02 13.48 -7.28
C THR A 229 9.21 14.98 -7.20
N GLU A 230 8.17 15.78 -7.44
CA GLU A 230 8.16 17.21 -7.18
C GLU A 230 7.96 17.52 -5.68
N VAL A 231 7.20 16.67 -5.00
CA VAL A 231 6.97 16.75 -3.56
C VAL A 231 8.06 16.00 -2.77
N PHE A 232 8.31 14.75 -3.15
CA PHE A 232 9.35 13.91 -2.52
C PHE A 232 10.66 14.06 -3.29
N HIS A 233 11.47 15.02 -2.89
CA HIS A 233 12.80 15.27 -3.42
C HIS A 233 13.78 15.55 -2.28
N PRO A 234 15.08 15.41 -2.50
CA PRO A 234 16.08 15.73 -1.49
C PRO A 234 15.96 17.19 -1.05
N LEU A 235 15.81 17.42 0.25
CA LEU A 235 15.97 18.73 0.88
C LEU A 235 17.33 18.77 1.58
N ASP A 236 17.83 19.96 1.86
CA ASP A 236 18.99 20.13 2.71
C ASP A 236 18.72 19.52 4.09
N PRO A 237 19.53 18.55 4.55
CA PRO A 237 19.27 17.87 5.83
C PRO A 237 19.27 18.83 7.03
N ALA A 238 20.09 19.88 7.01
CA ALA A 238 20.14 20.85 8.10
C ALA A 238 18.85 21.70 8.14
N GLU A 239 18.34 22.10 6.97
CA GLU A 239 17.05 22.79 6.91
C GLU A 239 15.90 21.88 7.35
N ALA A 240 15.90 20.63 6.90
CA ALA A 240 14.88 19.64 7.27
C ALA A 240 14.87 19.36 8.79
N ARG A 241 16.06 19.22 9.41
CA ARG A 241 16.21 19.07 10.86
C ARG A 241 15.73 20.29 11.62
N ASN A 242 16.06 21.50 11.16
CA ASN A 242 15.58 22.75 11.78
C ASN A 242 14.03 22.81 11.77
N ARG A 243 13.38 22.46 10.67
CA ARG A 243 11.91 22.43 10.56
C ARG A 243 11.26 21.41 11.49
N LEU A 244 11.97 20.35 11.86
CA LEU A 244 11.51 19.29 12.76
C LEU A 244 11.98 19.47 14.19
N VAL A 245 12.76 20.52 14.48
CA VAL A 245 13.34 20.82 15.81
C VAL A 245 14.27 19.67 16.26
N LEU A 246 15.07 19.16 15.34
CA LEU A 246 16.07 18.11 15.56
C LEU A 246 17.48 18.73 15.63
N GLU A 247 18.38 18.12 16.42
CA GLU A 247 19.76 18.56 16.57
C GLU A 247 20.59 18.30 15.29
N GLN A 248 21.54 19.20 14.99
CA GLN A 248 22.29 19.14 13.74
C GLN A 248 23.45 18.13 13.76
N ASP A 249 24.03 17.89 14.91
CA ASP A 249 25.21 17.05 15.12
C ASP A 249 24.87 15.56 15.37
N LYS A 250 23.59 15.21 15.34
CA LYS A 250 23.11 13.84 15.54
C LYS A 250 22.94 13.08 14.24
N ARG A 251 22.92 11.74 14.35
CA ARG A 251 22.52 10.80 13.31
C ARG A 251 21.11 10.32 13.58
N TYR A 252 20.26 10.30 12.56
CA TYR A 252 18.86 9.96 12.70
C TYR A 252 18.49 8.67 11.98
N ILE A 253 18.05 7.68 12.76
CA ILE A 253 17.37 6.47 12.25
C ILE A 253 15.88 6.77 12.16
N LEU A 254 15.33 6.71 10.96
CA LEU A 254 13.91 6.88 10.73
C LEU A 254 13.19 5.52 10.70
N PHE A 255 12.16 5.36 11.50
CA PHE A 255 11.25 4.21 11.46
C PHE A 255 9.82 4.70 11.33
N GLY A 256 9.01 4.05 10.50
CA GLY A 256 7.61 4.44 10.45
C GLY A 256 6.82 3.84 9.30
N ALA A 257 5.54 3.72 9.57
CA ALA A 257 4.46 3.36 8.66
C ALA A 257 3.14 3.74 9.32
N ASN A 258 2.04 3.63 8.60
CA ASN A 258 0.72 3.82 9.21
C ASN A 258 0.51 2.73 10.29
N PHE A 259 0.27 3.16 11.54
CA PHE A 259 0.20 2.28 12.73
C PHE A 259 1.48 1.47 12.99
N ALA A 260 2.66 2.07 12.73
CA ALA A 260 3.96 1.40 12.77
C ALA A 260 4.24 0.59 14.04
N VAL A 261 3.79 1.08 15.21
CA VAL A 261 3.99 0.42 16.50
C VAL A 261 2.93 -0.65 16.79
N GLN A 262 1.68 -0.46 16.33
CA GLN A 262 0.55 -1.34 16.61
C GLN A 262 0.41 -2.49 15.62
N ASP A 263 0.80 -2.28 14.36
CA ASP A 263 0.74 -3.30 13.32
C ASP A 263 1.97 -4.21 13.40
N ARG A 264 1.76 -5.43 13.89
CA ARG A 264 2.83 -6.44 14.01
C ARG A 264 3.56 -6.72 12.69
N ASN A 265 2.86 -6.58 11.55
CA ASN A 265 3.48 -6.78 10.25
C ASN A 265 4.53 -5.72 9.92
N LYS A 266 4.51 -4.56 10.59
CA LYS A 266 5.51 -3.50 10.39
C LYS A 266 6.81 -3.72 11.16
N GLY A 267 6.89 -4.77 11.97
CA GLY A 267 8.14 -5.25 12.56
C GLY A 267 8.71 -4.34 13.67
N PHE A 268 7.86 -3.61 14.41
CA PHE A 268 8.35 -2.77 15.52
C PHE A 268 9.14 -3.57 16.54
N GLY A 269 8.74 -4.82 16.83
CA GLY A 269 9.49 -5.70 17.73
C GLY A 269 10.90 -6.01 17.24
N ASP A 270 11.06 -6.25 15.95
CA ASP A 270 12.37 -6.51 15.33
C ASP A 270 13.23 -5.23 15.30
N PHE A 271 12.60 -4.07 15.06
CA PHE A 271 13.27 -2.77 15.18
C PHE A 271 13.79 -2.53 16.60
N VAL A 272 12.98 -2.79 17.62
CA VAL A 272 13.37 -2.68 19.03
C VAL A 272 14.58 -3.57 19.33
N GLU A 273 14.58 -4.81 18.86
CA GLU A 273 15.73 -5.71 19.11
C GLU A 273 16.98 -5.24 18.36
N ALA A 274 16.84 -4.74 17.13
CA ALA A 274 17.96 -4.13 16.41
C ALA A 274 18.53 -2.91 17.16
N MET A 275 17.67 -2.05 17.72
CA MET A 275 18.12 -0.91 18.54
C MET A 275 18.87 -1.35 19.79
N ARG A 276 18.42 -2.41 20.48
CA ARG A 276 19.13 -2.98 21.64
C ARG A 276 20.52 -3.51 21.28
N ILE A 277 20.67 -4.09 20.10
CA ILE A 277 21.97 -4.56 19.61
C ILE A 277 22.87 -3.36 19.32
N LEU A 278 22.39 -2.35 18.63
CA LEU A 278 23.11 -1.12 18.31
C LEU A 278 23.62 -0.41 19.58
N GLU A 279 22.84 -0.38 20.66
CA GLU A 279 23.23 0.25 21.93
C GLU A 279 24.39 -0.42 22.61
N ARG A 280 24.63 -1.72 22.39
CA ARG A 280 25.80 -2.45 22.97
C ARG A 280 27.09 -2.00 22.29
N ASP A 281 27.02 -1.57 21.04
CA ASP A 281 28.18 -1.19 20.23
C ASP A 281 28.55 0.31 20.38
N SER A 282 28.04 0.99 21.41
CA SER A 282 28.39 2.38 21.77
C SER A 282 28.11 3.43 20.67
N ASN A 283 26.89 3.47 20.15
CA ASN A 283 26.44 4.46 19.16
C ASN A 283 26.11 5.83 19.80
N ALA A 284 27.14 6.53 20.31
CA ALA A 284 26.97 7.90 20.79
C ALA A 284 26.55 8.83 19.66
N GLY A 285 25.53 9.66 19.91
CA GLY A 285 25.05 10.66 18.93
C GLY A 285 24.02 10.15 17.90
N VAL A 286 23.47 8.93 18.10
CA VAL A 286 22.36 8.40 17.31
C VAL A 286 21.02 8.66 18.01
N GLU A 287 20.02 9.07 17.28
CA GLU A 287 18.66 9.26 17.75
C GLU A 287 17.66 8.63 16.76
N VAL A 288 16.46 8.33 17.24
CA VAL A 288 15.39 7.72 16.43
C VAL A 288 14.27 8.72 16.18
N VAL A 289 13.77 8.75 14.95
CA VAL A 289 12.54 9.46 14.58
C VAL A 289 11.49 8.44 14.19
N VAL A 290 10.28 8.53 14.77
CA VAL A 290 9.16 7.62 14.48
C VAL A 290 7.98 8.42 13.93
N PHE A 291 7.44 8.00 12.77
CA PHE A 291 6.20 8.55 12.22
C PHE A 291 5.11 7.48 12.05
N GLY A 292 3.86 7.93 11.91
CA GLY A 292 2.70 7.06 11.66
C GLY A 292 2.18 6.33 12.91
N SER A 293 2.71 6.65 14.06
CA SER A 293 2.24 6.21 15.38
C SER A 293 2.54 7.25 16.43
N ASN A 294 1.70 7.30 17.46
CA ASN A 294 2.00 8.02 18.69
C ASN A 294 2.92 7.16 19.58
N HIS A 295 3.52 7.79 20.57
CA HIS A 295 4.28 7.09 21.60
C HIS A 295 3.41 5.99 22.25
N PRO A 296 3.94 4.75 22.39
CA PRO A 296 3.14 3.62 22.89
C PRO A 296 2.75 3.72 24.36
N GLY A 297 3.31 4.68 25.09
CA GLY A 297 3.19 4.82 26.54
C GLY A 297 4.27 4.03 27.30
N GLY A 298 4.59 4.47 28.50
CA GLY A 298 5.67 3.86 29.31
C GLY A 298 7.08 4.08 28.75
N GLU A 299 8.05 3.36 29.27
CA GLU A 299 9.44 3.38 28.80
C GLU A 299 9.60 2.53 27.53
N LEU A 300 10.37 3.02 26.59
CA LEU A 300 10.76 2.24 25.43
C LEU A 300 11.74 1.13 25.86
N PRO A 301 11.70 -0.04 25.21
CA PRO A 301 12.56 -1.15 25.58
C PRO A 301 14.01 -0.99 25.10
N TYR A 302 14.43 0.22 24.74
CA TYR A 302 15.79 0.66 24.42
C TYR A 302 15.97 2.11 24.91
N LYS A 303 17.23 2.57 25.04
CA LYS A 303 17.59 3.85 25.70
C LYS A 303 17.80 5.01 24.72
N THR A 304 18.00 4.72 23.42
CA THR A 304 18.27 5.72 22.39
C THR A 304 17.16 6.76 22.35
N PRO A 305 17.46 8.06 22.40
CA PRO A 305 16.45 9.11 22.34
C PRO A 305 15.55 8.97 21.12
N THR A 306 14.24 9.09 21.32
CA THR A 306 13.25 8.82 20.26
C THR A 306 12.21 9.92 20.16
N HIS A 307 12.05 10.47 18.98
CA HIS A 307 11.11 11.53 18.63
C HIS A 307 9.89 10.95 17.91
N PHE A 308 8.71 10.98 18.53
CA PHE A 308 7.47 10.52 17.90
C PHE A 308 6.75 11.69 17.23
N LEU A 309 6.66 11.68 15.90
CA LEU A 309 6.00 12.73 15.10
C LEU A 309 4.49 12.50 14.93
N GLY A 310 3.96 11.37 15.39
CA GLY A 310 2.57 10.99 15.18
C GLY A 310 2.23 10.76 13.69
N PHE A 311 0.98 10.98 13.32
CA PHE A 311 0.51 10.81 11.94
C PHE A 311 0.79 12.06 11.11
N VAL A 312 1.79 11.99 10.24
CA VAL A 312 2.14 13.05 9.30
C VAL A 312 1.25 12.93 8.06
N LYS A 313 0.31 13.86 7.89
CA LYS A 313 -0.64 13.86 6.76
C LYS A 313 -0.14 14.66 5.56
N ASP A 314 0.59 15.72 5.81
CA ASP A 314 1.14 16.61 4.81
C ASP A 314 2.35 15.96 4.13
N GLU A 315 2.31 15.84 2.80
CA GLU A 315 3.35 15.17 2.03
C GLU A 315 4.66 15.97 1.99
N ALA A 316 4.60 17.30 1.97
CA ALA A 316 5.81 18.15 2.00
C ALA A 316 6.52 18.04 3.37
N ARG A 317 5.74 17.99 4.47
CA ARG A 317 6.29 17.69 5.79
C ARG A 317 6.88 16.29 5.85
N MET A 318 6.26 15.30 5.16
CA MET A 318 6.80 13.94 5.10
C MET A 318 8.12 13.89 4.32
N ALA A 319 8.26 14.66 3.24
CA ALA A 319 9.53 14.82 2.53
C ALA A 319 10.63 15.41 3.44
N CYS A 320 10.29 16.38 4.30
CA CYS A 320 11.19 16.87 5.36
C CYS A 320 11.63 15.76 6.29
N VAL A 321 10.69 14.90 6.75
CA VAL A 321 11.00 13.79 7.68
C VAL A 321 11.98 12.81 7.05
N TYR A 322 11.79 12.43 5.78
CA TYR A 322 12.76 11.59 5.08
C TYR A 322 14.11 12.29 4.92
N SER A 323 14.13 13.55 4.46
CA SER A 323 15.37 14.27 4.18
C SER A 323 16.21 14.56 5.44
N ALA A 324 15.58 14.67 6.62
CA ALA A 324 16.26 14.87 7.90
C ALA A 324 17.02 13.62 8.39
N ALA A 325 16.62 12.44 7.93
CA ALA A 325 17.18 11.17 8.38
C ALA A 325 18.43 10.74 7.60
N ASP A 326 19.31 10.00 8.28
CA ASP A 326 20.48 9.37 7.66
C ASP A 326 20.14 8.01 7.05
N VAL A 327 19.15 7.30 7.60
CA VAL A 327 18.69 5.99 7.15
C VAL A 327 17.22 5.78 7.50
N PHE A 328 16.45 5.20 6.57
CA PHE A 328 15.10 4.70 6.84
C PHE A 328 15.12 3.19 7.04
N VAL A 329 14.46 2.69 8.09
CA VAL A 329 14.44 1.26 8.46
C VAL A 329 13.05 0.71 8.22
N LEU A 330 12.95 -0.36 7.40
CA LEU A 330 11.71 -1.07 7.11
C LEU A 330 11.82 -2.56 7.48
N PRO A 331 11.55 -2.95 8.74
CA PRO A 331 11.57 -4.35 9.17
C PRO A 331 10.21 -5.04 8.98
N SER A 332 9.45 -4.67 7.94
CA SER A 332 8.16 -5.29 7.67
C SER A 332 8.31 -6.79 7.39
N HIS A 333 7.39 -7.59 7.92
CA HIS A 333 7.38 -9.04 7.70
C HIS A 333 6.84 -9.43 6.32
N GLN A 334 5.97 -8.61 5.76
CA GLN A 334 5.47 -8.75 4.39
C GLN A 334 5.05 -7.38 3.86
N ASP A 335 5.50 -7.02 2.67
CA ASP A 335 5.05 -5.81 1.99
C ASP A 335 5.09 -6.03 0.47
N ASN A 336 4.10 -5.50 -0.25
CA ASN A 336 4.03 -5.69 -1.70
C ASN A 336 4.98 -4.73 -2.43
N LEU A 337 4.75 -3.43 -2.26
CA LEU A 337 5.60 -2.36 -2.78
C LEU A 337 5.41 -1.14 -1.87
N PRO A 338 6.17 -1.04 -0.76
CA PRO A 338 5.93 -0.03 0.26
C PRO A 338 6.21 1.38 -0.25
N ASN A 339 5.17 2.25 -0.25
CA ASN A 339 5.30 3.65 -0.64
C ASN A 339 6.35 4.39 0.19
N THR A 340 6.51 4.02 1.46
CA THR A 340 7.48 4.63 2.37
C THR A 340 8.92 4.43 1.92
N VAL A 341 9.25 3.30 1.29
CA VAL A 341 10.56 3.07 0.67
C VAL A 341 10.73 3.96 -0.55
N MET A 342 9.74 4.00 -1.45
CA MET A 342 9.81 4.90 -2.63
C MET A 342 9.95 6.36 -2.23
N GLU A 343 9.19 6.81 -1.22
CA GLU A 343 9.22 8.17 -0.70
C GLU A 343 10.58 8.50 -0.09
N SER A 344 11.14 7.57 0.70
CA SER A 344 12.48 7.70 1.31
C SER A 344 13.57 7.78 0.25
N LEU A 345 13.63 6.81 -0.67
CA LEU A 345 14.60 6.80 -1.76
C LEU A 345 14.45 8.04 -2.67
N SER A 346 13.21 8.52 -2.88
CA SER A 346 12.94 9.75 -3.63
C SER A 346 13.54 10.99 -2.98
N CYS A 347 13.58 11.04 -1.65
CA CYS A 347 14.23 12.09 -0.87
C CYS A 347 15.75 11.87 -0.70
N GLY A 348 16.32 10.87 -1.38
CA GLY A 348 17.73 10.53 -1.27
C GLY A 348 18.09 9.87 0.07
N THR A 349 17.13 9.36 0.82
CA THR A 349 17.39 8.70 2.11
C THR A 349 17.44 7.19 1.91
N PRO A 350 18.63 6.56 2.09
CA PRO A 350 18.81 5.13 1.87
C PRO A 350 17.98 4.31 2.87
N CYS A 351 17.56 3.12 2.42
CA CYS A 351 16.76 2.21 3.24
C CYS A 351 17.58 1.00 3.68
N VAL A 352 17.38 0.56 4.92
CA VAL A 352 17.76 -0.76 5.41
C VAL A 352 16.46 -1.55 5.65
N ALA A 353 16.26 -2.64 4.95
CA ALA A 353 14.98 -3.34 4.95
C ALA A 353 15.13 -4.86 4.95
N TYR A 354 14.12 -5.56 5.42
CA TYR A 354 14.00 -6.99 5.20
C TYR A 354 13.73 -7.29 3.72
N ASP A 355 14.38 -8.32 3.17
CA ASP A 355 14.12 -8.83 1.82
C ASP A 355 12.81 -9.65 1.83
N VAL A 356 11.70 -8.94 1.74
CA VAL A 356 10.35 -9.52 1.76
C VAL A 356 9.47 -8.91 0.66
N GLY A 357 8.61 -9.74 0.10
CA GLY A 357 7.64 -9.29 -0.89
C GLY A 357 8.26 -8.63 -2.10
N GLY A 358 7.91 -7.39 -2.37
CA GLY A 358 8.45 -6.58 -3.47
C GLY A 358 9.47 -5.52 -3.05
N VAL A 359 10.02 -5.59 -1.86
CA VAL A 359 11.03 -4.63 -1.38
C VAL A 359 12.28 -4.68 -2.24
N SER A 360 12.73 -5.88 -2.66
CA SER A 360 13.85 -6.09 -3.58
C SER A 360 13.59 -5.62 -5.03
N ASP A 361 12.38 -5.19 -5.36
CA ASP A 361 12.13 -4.50 -6.63
C ASP A 361 12.60 -3.04 -6.59
N MET A 362 12.77 -2.46 -5.39
CA MET A 362 13.15 -1.05 -5.18
C MET A 362 14.56 -0.90 -4.62
N ILE A 363 15.03 -1.86 -3.84
CA ILE A 363 16.34 -1.83 -3.21
C ILE A 363 17.24 -2.85 -3.88
N GLU A 364 18.30 -2.36 -4.51
CA GLU A 364 19.43 -3.14 -4.96
C GLU A 364 20.49 -3.11 -3.86
N ASN A 365 20.77 -4.29 -3.29
CA ASN A 365 21.61 -4.41 -2.10
C ASN A 365 23.01 -3.81 -2.33
N HIS A 366 23.46 -2.96 -1.43
CA HIS A 366 24.70 -2.18 -1.44
C HIS A 366 24.80 -1.09 -2.54
N ALA A 367 23.86 -1.02 -3.48
CA ALA A 367 23.86 0.01 -4.52
C ALA A 367 23.05 1.26 -4.11
N ASN A 368 21.79 1.08 -3.67
CA ASN A 368 20.90 2.19 -3.30
C ASN A 368 20.27 2.04 -1.91
N GLY A 369 20.65 1.00 -1.17
CA GLY A 369 20.17 0.65 0.16
C GLY A 369 20.77 -0.68 0.62
N ARG A 370 20.16 -1.26 1.67
CA ARG A 370 20.59 -2.55 2.25
C ARG A 370 19.40 -3.48 2.40
N LEU A 371 19.57 -4.72 2.00
CA LEU A 371 18.61 -5.81 2.21
C LEU A 371 19.21 -6.85 3.16
N VAL A 372 18.42 -7.26 4.15
CA VAL A 372 18.79 -8.28 5.12
C VAL A 372 17.73 -9.39 5.17
N PRO A 373 18.09 -10.60 5.62
CA PRO A 373 17.12 -11.68 5.76
C PRO A 373 15.97 -11.30 6.68
N ALA A 374 14.76 -11.77 6.32
CA ALA A 374 13.56 -11.50 7.09
C ALA A 374 13.71 -11.99 8.55
N ARG A 375 13.31 -11.17 9.51
CA ARG A 375 13.34 -11.44 10.95
C ARG A 375 14.74 -11.63 11.55
N ASP A 376 15.77 -11.19 10.84
CA ASP A 376 17.14 -11.14 11.36
C ASP A 376 17.44 -9.73 11.90
N SER A 377 17.10 -9.50 13.17
CA SER A 377 17.35 -8.22 13.84
C SER A 377 18.83 -7.92 14.03
N ALA A 378 19.69 -8.95 14.08
CA ALA A 378 21.13 -8.77 14.19
C ALA A 378 21.73 -8.26 12.87
N ALA A 379 21.36 -8.88 11.74
CA ALA A 379 21.73 -8.37 10.42
C ALA A 379 21.16 -6.96 10.17
N LEU A 380 19.92 -6.69 10.63
CA LEU A 380 19.31 -5.37 10.54
C LEU A 380 20.14 -4.32 11.29
N ALA A 381 20.53 -4.60 12.52
CA ALA A 381 21.39 -3.71 13.32
C ALA A 381 22.76 -3.48 12.66
N GLY A 382 23.40 -4.55 12.16
CA GLY A 382 24.69 -4.47 11.46
C GLY A 382 24.65 -3.54 10.25
N GLU A 383 23.62 -3.67 9.40
CA GLU A 383 23.51 -2.84 8.20
C GLU A 383 23.08 -1.39 8.52
N ILE A 384 22.29 -1.16 9.58
CA ILE A 384 22.02 0.19 10.08
C ILE A 384 23.35 0.85 10.52
N SER A 385 24.14 0.16 11.33
CA SER A 385 25.46 0.64 11.79
C SER A 385 26.39 0.94 10.62
N ALA A 386 26.44 0.05 9.64
CA ALA A 386 27.25 0.23 8.42
C ALA A 386 26.87 1.49 7.64
N VAL A 387 25.56 1.74 7.44
CA VAL A 387 25.07 2.94 6.74
C VAL A 387 25.39 4.21 7.54
N LEU A 388 25.20 4.20 8.85
CA LEU A 388 25.50 5.36 9.72
C LEU A 388 27.00 5.69 9.76
N SER A 389 27.87 4.69 9.57
CA SER A 389 29.33 4.81 9.62
C SER A 389 29.96 5.16 8.27
N LEU A 390 29.17 5.30 7.20
CA LEU A 390 29.69 5.65 5.88
C LEU A 390 30.43 7.00 5.91
N GLU A 391 31.56 7.06 5.22
CA GLU A 391 32.26 8.32 4.96
C GLU A 391 31.38 9.28 4.15
N PRO A 392 31.60 10.59 4.26
CA PRO A 392 30.74 11.58 3.60
C PRO A 392 30.53 11.36 2.09
N LEU A 393 31.56 10.99 1.35
CA LEU A 393 31.48 10.75 -0.09
C LEU A 393 30.65 9.48 -0.42
N ASP A 394 30.86 8.42 0.32
CA ASP A 394 30.12 7.15 0.12
C ASP A 394 28.65 7.34 0.48
N ARG A 395 28.37 8.11 1.52
CA ARG A 395 27.02 8.47 1.93
C ARG A 395 26.31 9.27 0.84
N GLU A 396 26.96 10.29 0.28
CA GLU A 396 26.37 11.10 -0.81
C GLU A 396 26.14 10.24 -2.04
N SER A 397 27.07 9.37 -2.42
CA SER A 397 26.91 8.43 -3.51
C SER A 397 25.71 7.49 -3.31
N LEU A 398 25.51 6.98 -2.09
CA LEU A 398 24.37 6.13 -1.75
C LEU A 398 23.03 6.89 -1.82
N ARG A 399 23.04 8.17 -1.37
CA ARG A 399 21.87 9.05 -1.43
C ARG A 399 21.45 9.35 -2.87
N GLU A 400 22.44 9.67 -3.73
CA GLU A 400 22.20 9.90 -5.16
C GLU A 400 21.68 8.64 -5.85
N ALA A 401 22.28 7.49 -5.62
CA ALA A 401 21.83 6.21 -6.18
C ALA A 401 20.39 5.87 -5.75
N ALA A 402 20.04 6.15 -4.49
CA ALA A 402 18.67 6.01 -3.98
C ALA A 402 17.69 6.87 -4.80
N ARG A 403 17.98 8.14 -5.00
CA ARG A 403 17.17 9.06 -5.81
C ARG A 403 17.07 8.61 -7.26
N GLN A 404 18.16 8.23 -7.88
CA GLN A 404 18.22 7.83 -9.29
C GLN A 404 17.36 6.59 -9.57
N THR A 405 17.31 5.65 -8.65
CA THR A 405 16.43 4.46 -8.75
C THR A 405 14.96 4.87 -8.90
N VAL A 406 14.51 5.83 -8.10
CA VAL A 406 13.12 6.32 -8.18
C VAL A 406 12.87 7.08 -9.48
N MET A 407 13.79 7.98 -9.87
CA MET A 407 13.66 8.75 -11.09
C MET A 407 13.56 7.88 -12.35
N LYS A 408 14.24 6.73 -12.34
CA LYS A 408 14.25 5.79 -13.46
C LYS A 408 12.99 4.93 -13.55
N GLU A 409 12.38 4.50 -12.43
CA GLU A 409 11.39 3.43 -12.45
C GLU A 409 10.07 3.74 -11.72
N PHE A 410 10.08 4.68 -10.75
CA PHE A 410 9.01 4.84 -9.77
C PHE A 410 8.42 6.25 -9.70
N THR A 411 8.52 7.03 -10.79
CA THR A 411 7.87 8.35 -10.83
C THR A 411 6.37 8.19 -11.10
N ARG A 412 5.57 9.12 -10.60
CA ARG A 412 4.12 9.18 -10.88
C ARG A 412 3.86 9.27 -12.40
N GLU A 413 4.66 10.03 -13.11
CA GLU A 413 4.55 10.22 -14.55
C GLU A 413 4.71 8.89 -15.29
N LEU A 414 5.76 8.11 -15.00
CA LEU A 414 5.98 6.79 -15.58
C LEU A 414 4.84 5.82 -15.28
N GLN A 415 4.32 5.83 -14.04
CA GLN A 415 3.14 5.02 -13.70
C GLN A 415 1.94 5.41 -14.56
N CYS A 416 1.66 6.72 -14.68
CA CYS A 416 0.52 7.22 -15.44
C CYS A 416 0.64 6.91 -16.94
N GLU A 417 1.83 7.06 -17.53
CA GLU A 417 2.10 6.72 -18.93
C GLU A 417 1.86 5.22 -19.21
N ARG A 418 2.43 4.35 -18.38
CA ARG A 418 2.25 2.89 -18.48
C ARG A 418 0.77 2.51 -18.32
N MET A 419 0.07 3.15 -17.37
CA MET A 419 -1.34 2.89 -17.12
C MET A 419 -2.23 3.39 -18.25
N LYS A 420 -1.94 4.58 -18.80
CA LYS A 420 -2.66 5.12 -19.97
C LYS A 420 -2.49 4.22 -21.18
N THR A 421 -1.28 3.74 -21.45
CA THR A 421 -1.00 2.78 -22.53
C THR A 421 -1.81 1.49 -22.37
N LEU A 422 -1.91 0.96 -21.14
CA LEU A 422 -2.75 -0.20 -20.84
C LEU A 422 -4.24 0.09 -21.14
N TYR A 423 -4.76 1.22 -20.69
CA TYR A 423 -6.16 1.59 -20.91
C TYR A 423 -6.49 1.75 -22.40
N ASP A 424 -5.61 2.39 -23.15
CA ASP A 424 -5.81 2.61 -24.58
C ASP A 424 -5.78 1.27 -25.36
N GLY A 425 -4.87 0.35 -24.98
CA GLY A 425 -4.83 -1.01 -25.53
C GLY A 425 -6.09 -1.84 -25.24
N ILE A 426 -6.68 -1.71 -24.06
CA ILE A 426 -7.92 -2.40 -23.69
C ILE A 426 -9.12 -1.87 -24.50
N LYS A 427 -9.20 -0.57 -24.72
CA LYS A 427 -10.30 0.05 -25.51
C LYS A 427 -10.29 -0.39 -26.96
N THR A 428 -9.10 -0.49 -27.57
CA THR A 428 -8.95 -0.93 -28.97
C THR A 428 -9.25 -2.41 -29.17
N ALA A 429 -9.00 -3.25 -28.19
CA ALA A 429 -9.31 -4.69 -28.25
C ALA A 429 -10.81 -5.01 -28.03
N GLY A 430 -11.60 -4.06 -27.57
CA GLY A 430 -13.04 -4.20 -27.29
C GLY A 430 -13.96 -3.55 -28.33
N SER A 431 -13.41 -2.81 -29.29
CA SER A 431 -14.10 -2.25 -30.46
C SER A 431 -13.97 -3.21 -31.66
#